data_ca279872ddfe794833379ed96d350b5b
#
_entry.id   ca279872ddfe794833379ed96d350b5b
#
_cell.length_a   1.000
_cell.length_b   1.000
_cell.length_c   1.000
_cell.angle_alpha   90.00
_cell.angle_beta   90.00
_cell.angle_gamma   90.00
#
_symmetry.space_group_name_H-M   'P 1'
#
loop_
_entity.id
_entity.type
_entity.pdbx_description
1 polymer ?
#
loop_
_entity_poly.entity_id
_entity_poly.type
_entity_poly.pdbx_seq_one_letter_code
_entity_poly.pdbx_strand_id
1 'polypeptide(L)'
;MNIEEIAKKMVAKGKGILAADESTGTMEKRLKSVNVECNEKNRLQFRETLFSSASMKNCISGVILFDETLRQTASNGLSIPELIKKSGSIPGIKVDKGAKILSGSDKEKITEGLDGLRERMEEYYKLGARFAKWRAVYSISSKNPSEQCIKSNAHALARYAALVQEAKMVPIVEPEVLMDGDHTIDKCYDVTSRVIAECYEELAIHNVNLKGTVLKPNMILPGTNCKQKSSAEEIAKKTLECLKKNMPSEVPGVAFLSGGQSEIEATKNLNEINKINDTSFNFTFSYGRALQQSALKTWAKSMSEITKVQKVFDHRAKMNGASTEAKWNEKLEQSFAA
;
A
#
# COMPACT_ATOMS: atom_id res chain seq x y z
N MET A 1 12.63 10.39 16.09
CA MET A 1 12.66 10.52 14.63
C MET A 1 11.61 11.55 14.22
N ASN A 2 11.98 12.48 13.38
CA ASN A 2 11.03 13.39 12.75
C ASN A 2 10.31 12.70 11.56
N ILE A 3 9.30 13.35 10.98
CA ILE A 3 8.49 12.76 9.90
C ILE A 3 9.32 12.49 8.63
N GLU A 4 10.34 13.29 8.31
CA GLU A 4 11.18 13.09 7.13
C GLU A 4 12.08 11.86 7.28
N GLU A 5 12.64 11.64 8.47
CA GLU A 5 13.41 10.44 8.77
C GLU A 5 12.55 9.18 8.72
N ILE A 6 11.30 9.26 9.22
CA ILE A 6 10.35 8.15 9.16
C ILE A 6 10.00 7.85 7.71
N ALA A 7 9.65 8.87 6.90
CA ALA A 7 9.30 8.69 5.49
C ALA A 7 10.45 8.03 4.69
N LYS A 8 11.69 8.48 4.88
CA LYS A 8 12.89 7.85 4.27
C LYS A 8 13.06 6.39 4.68
N LYS A 9 12.83 6.05 5.96
CA LYS A 9 12.89 4.66 6.43
C LYS A 9 11.79 3.80 5.84
N MET A 10 10.59 4.35 5.63
CA MET A 10 9.47 3.62 5.05
C MET A 10 9.75 3.17 3.62
N VAL A 11 10.53 3.93 2.86
CA VAL A 11 10.89 3.62 1.47
C VAL A 11 12.34 3.14 1.30
N ALA A 12 12.97 2.66 2.37
CA ALA A 12 14.35 2.17 2.31
C ALA A 12 14.49 0.97 1.36
N LYS A 13 15.59 0.92 0.59
CA LYS A 13 15.93 -0.23 -0.28
C LYS A 13 16.00 -1.54 0.50
N GLY A 14 15.63 -2.62 -0.12
CA GLY A 14 15.52 -3.95 0.49
C GLY A 14 14.26 -4.15 1.35
N LYS A 15 13.48 -3.09 1.57
CA LYS A 15 12.29 -3.12 2.43
C LYS A 15 11.06 -2.52 1.76
N GLY A 16 9.88 -2.89 2.27
CA GLY A 16 8.62 -2.28 1.88
C GLY A 16 7.60 -2.36 2.98
N ILE A 17 6.36 -2.04 2.68
CA ILE A 17 5.27 -1.89 3.64
C ILE A 17 4.32 -3.08 3.51
N LEU A 18 4.05 -3.76 4.63
CA LEU A 18 2.98 -4.74 4.72
C LEU A 18 1.64 -4.01 4.93
N ALA A 19 0.76 -4.08 3.93
CA ALA A 19 -0.60 -3.58 4.05
C ALA A 19 -1.50 -4.68 4.66
N ALA A 20 -1.66 -4.64 5.98
CA ALA A 20 -2.50 -5.55 6.78
C ALA A 20 -3.73 -4.82 7.34
N ASP A 21 -4.25 -3.86 6.56
CA ASP A 21 -5.27 -2.89 6.94
C ASP A 21 -6.66 -3.21 6.36
N GLU A 22 -6.86 -4.44 5.93
CA GLU A 22 -8.17 -4.87 5.45
C GLU A 22 -9.24 -4.63 6.51
N SER A 23 -10.29 -3.91 6.11
CA SER A 23 -11.49 -3.77 6.97
C SER A 23 -12.12 -5.15 7.22
N THR A 24 -12.94 -5.26 8.25
CA THR A 24 -13.64 -6.52 8.59
C THR A 24 -14.34 -7.13 7.37
N GLY A 25 -15.08 -6.34 6.58
CA GLY A 25 -15.75 -6.85 5.38
C GLY A 25 -14.80 -7.27 4.25
N THR A 26 -13.63 -6.65 4.14
CA THR A 26 -12.60 -7.09 3.18
C THR A 26 -11.92 -8.36 3.66
N MET A 27 -11.62 -8.45 4.96
CA MET A 27 -11.03 -9.65 5.55
C MET A 27 -11.98 -10.83 5.50
N GLU A 28 -13.29 -10.59 5.69
CA GLU A 28 -14.33 -11.61 5.53
C GLU A 28 -14.30 -12.24 4.13
N LYS A 29 -14.24 -11.42 3.08
CA LYS A 29 -14.14 -11.93 1.71
C LYS A 29 -12.88 -12.77 1.49
N ARG A 30 -11.74 -12.35 2.08
CA ARG A 30 -10.48 -13.08 1.97
C ARG A 30 -10.52 -14.41 2.72
N LEU A 31 -10.98 -14.42 3.96
CA LEU A 31 -11.08 -15.64 4.77
C LEU A 31 -12.10 -16.63 4.18
N LYS A 32 -13.24 -16.11 3.70
CA LYS A 32 -14.23 -16.94 3.00
C LYS A 32 -13.67 -17.59 1.73
N SER A 33 -12.79 -16.90 0.99
CA SER A 33 -12.16 -17.47 -0.23
C SER A 33 -11.22 -18.66 0.05
N VAL A 34 -10.84 -18.87 1.31
CA VAL A 34 -10.03 -19.99 1.79
C VAL A 34 -10.79 -20.88 2.81
N ASN A 35 -12.11 -20.75 2.86
CA ASN A 35 -13.02 -21.51 3.73
C ASN A 35 -12.72 -21.37 5.24
N VAL A 36 -12.31 -20.18 5.67
CA VAL A 36 -12.07 -19.86 7.09
C VAL A 36 -13.12 -18.87 7.58
N GLU A 37 -13.63 -19.09 8.79
CA GLU A 37 -14.57 -18.19 9.45
C GLU A 37 -13.89 -16.83 9.77
N CYS A 38 -14.60 -15.74 9.49
CA CYS A 38 -14.14 -14.38 9.81
C CYS A 38 -14.63 -13.96 11.20
N ASN A 39 -13.92 -14.35 12.24
CA ASN A 39 -14.10 -13.85 13.60
C ASN A 39 -12.86 -13.07 14.05
N GLU A 40 -12.95 -12.36 15.16
CA GLU A 40 -11.87 -11.52 15.69
C GLU A 40 -10.60 -12.33 15.97
N LYS A 41 -10.74 -13.52 16.57
CA LYS A 41 -9.63 -14.42 16.88
C LYS A 41 -8.85 -14.81 15.62
N ASN A 42 -9.53 -15.22 14.56
CA ASN A 42 -8.89 -15.64 13.32
C ASN A 42 -8.23 -14.48 12.59
N ARG A 43 -8.85 -13.27 12.60
CA ARG A 43 -8.22 -12.06 12.07
C ARG A 43 -6.94 -11.70 12.79
N LEU A 44 -6.95 -11.72 14.12
CA LEU A 44 -5.77 -11.44 14.94
C LEU A 44 -4.69 -12.51 14.74
N GLN A 45 -5.03 -13.78 14.84
CA GLN A 45 -4.09 -14.89 14.73
C GLN A 45 -3.33 -14.87 13.38
N PHE A 46 -4.05 -14.68 12.27
CA PHE A 46 -3.39 -14.58 10.97
C PHE A 46 -2.41 -13.38 10.92
N ARG A 47 -2.84 -12.19 11.34
CA ARG A 47 -2.01 -10.99 11.36
C ARG A 47 -0.81 -11.12 12.28
N GLU A 48 -1.00 -11.61 13.50
CA GLU A 48 0.08 -11.87 14.46
C GLU A 48 1.12 -12.85 13.91
N THR A 49 0.69 -13.90 13.20
CA THR A 49 1.59 -14.85 12.53
C THR A 49 2.54 -14.15 11.57
N LEU A 50 2.04 -13.18 10.79
CA LEU A 50 2.89 -12.39 9.89
C LEU A 50 3.80 -11.42 10.64
N PHE A 51 3.28 -10.71 11.65
CA PHE A 51 4.01 -9.68 12.40
C PHE A 51 5.16 -10.25 13.24
N SER A 52 5.11 -11.55 13.56
CA SER A 52 6.16 -12.27 14.30
C SER A 52 7.15 -12.99 13.39
N SER A 53 7.07 -12.84 12.07
CA SER A 53 7.98 -13.53 11.13
C SER A 53 9.37 -12.88 11.08
N ALA A 54 10.37 -13.66 10.68
CA ALA A 54 11.77 -13.22 10.63
C ALA A 54 12.00 -12.10 9.60
N SER A 55 11.26 -12.10 8.49
CA SER A 55 11.37 -11.09 7.42
C SER A 55 10.91 -9.69 7.84
N MET A 56 10.14 -9.56 8.92
CA MET A 56 9.73 -8.26 9.44
C MET A 56 10.94 -7.34 9.68
N LYS A 57 12.01 -7.85 10.27
CA LYS A 57 13.23 -7.08 10.52
C LYS A 57 13.95 -6.65 9.25
N ASN A 58 14.03 -7.53 8.26
CA ASN A 58 14.92 -7.36 7.13
C ASN A 58 14.24 -6.85 5.86
N CYS A 59 12.94 -7.15 5.67
CA CYS A 59 12.22 -6.87 4.42
C CYS A 59 11.01 -5.95 4.60
N ILE A 60 10.57 -5.68 5.84
CA ILE A 60 9.39 -4.85 6.13
C ILE A 60 9.80 -3.58 6.87
N SER A 61 9.55 -2.44 6.25
CA SER A 61 9.82 -1.12 6.83
C SER A 61 8.68 -0.63 7.72
N GLY A 62 7.45 -0.98 7.38
CA GLY A 62 6.27 -0.58 8.12
C GLY A 62 5.08 -1.51 7.89
N VAL A 63 4.09 -1.41 8.77
CA VAL A 63 2.85 -2.18 8.70
C VAL A 63 1.67 -1.22 8.79
N ILE A 64 0.78 -1.25 7.79
CA ILE A 64 -0.49 -0.53 7.88
C ILE A 64 -1.49 -1.43 8.59
N LEU A 65 -2.03 -0.96 9.70
CA LEU A 65 -3.01 -1.68 10.51
C LEU A 65 -4.43 -1.18 10.25
N PHE A 66 -5.41 -2.03 10.52
CA PHE A 66 -6.81 -1.65 10.72
C PHE A 66 -7.02 -1.24 12.19
N ASP A 67 -8.02 -0.39 12.49
CA ASP A 67 -8.27 0.15 13.83
C ASP A 67 -8.42 -0.95 14.88
N GLU A 68 -9.21 -2.01 14.60
CA GLU A 68 -9.35 -3.17 15.49
C GLU A 68 -7.96 -3.72 15.89
N THR A 69 -7.10 -3.96 14.92
CA THR A 69 -5.80 -4.61 15.14
C THR A 69 -4.82 -3.70 15.88
N LEU A 70 -4.86 -2.40 15.64
CA LEU A 70 -4.02 -1.44 16.38
C LEU A 70 -4.28 -1.49 17.87
N ARG A 71 -5.51 -1.81 18.29
CA ARG A 71 -5.96 -1.84 19.69
C ARG A 71 -5.79 -3.21 20.35
N GLN A 72 -5.48 -4.25 19.58
CA GLN A 72 -5.38 -5.62 20.08
C GLN A 72 -4.04 -5.90 20.74
N THR A 73 -4.05 -6.98 21.55
CA THR A 73 -2.88 -7.53 22.25
C THR A 73 -2.53 -8.88 21.62
N ALA A 74 -1.27 -9.09 21.33
CA ALA A 74 -0.73 -10.34 20.83
C ALA A 74 -0.72 -11.44 21.89
N SER A 75 -0.57 -12.69 21.48
CA SER A 75 -0.54 -13.87 22.36
C SER A 75 0.57 -13.83 23.42
N ASN A 76 1.64 -13.08 23.17
CA ASN A 76 2.75 -12.87 24.09
C ASN A 76 2.57 -11.69 25.06
N GLY A 77 1.39 -11.07 25.10
CA GLY A 77 1.04 -9.96 25.99
C GLY A 77 1.48 -8.57 25.52
N LEU A 78 2.15 -8.44 24.38
CA LEU A 78 2.50 -7.14 23.81
C LEU A 78 1.30 -6.54 23.05
N SER A 79 1.14 -5.22 23.09
CA SER A 79 0.26 -4.58 22.11
C SER A 79 0.77 -4.83 20.69
N ILE A 80 -0.13 -4.88 19.70
CA ILE A 80 0.28 -5.09 18.30
C ILE A 80 1.28 -4.03 17.82
N PRO A 81 1.13 -2.73 18.11
CA PRO A 81 2.15 -1.73 17.77
C PRO A 81 3.53 -2.03 18.39
N GLU A 82 3.58 -2.51 19.64
CA GLU A 82 4.85 -2.88 20.29
C GLU A 82 5.47 -4.13 19.68
N LEU A 83 4.67 -5.12 19.31
CA LEU A 83 5.13 -6.31 18.60
C LEU A 83 5.81 -5.91 17.27
N ILE A 84 5.16 -5.06 16.47
CA ILE A 84 5.68 -4.55 15.20
C ILE A 84 6.96 -3.74 15.42
N LYS A 85 7.00 -2.87 16.41
CA LYS A 85 8.19 -2.08 16.74
C LYS A 85 9.36 -2.98 17.16
N LYS A 86 9.12 -4.00 17.99
CA LYS A 86 10.14 -4.98 18.41
C LYS A 86 10.66 -5.82 17.24
N SER A 87 9.81 -6.12 16.27
CA SER A 87 10.25 -6.80 15.04
C SER A 87 11.05 -5.90 14.07
N GLY A 88 11.24 -4.62 14.38
CA GLY A 88 12.04 -3.67 13.62
C GLY A 88 11.29 -2.89 12.55
N SER A 89 9.97 -2.98 12.52
CA SER A 89 9.10 -2.27 11.57
C SER A 89 8.36 -1.10 12.22
N ILE A 90 7.85 -0.18 11.44
CA ILE A 90 7.13 1.01 11.90
C ILE A 90 5.62 0.72 11.90
N PRO A 91 4.90 0.88 13.02
CA PRO A 91 3.44 0.76 13.04
C PRO A 91 2.77 1.94 12.32
N GLY A 92 1.76 1.67 11.54
CA GLY A 92 0.91 2.66 10.88
C GLY A 92 -0.55 2.26 10.89
N ILE A 93 -1.41 3.14 10.40
CA ILE A 93 -2.87 3.00 10.52
C ILE A 93 -3.61 3.47 9.28
N LYS A 94 -4.58 2.69 8.82
CA LYS A 94 -5.58 3.12 7.85
C LYS A 94 -6.61 4.00 8.54
N VAL A 95 -6.82 5.21 8.04
CA VAL A 95 -7.69 6.20 8.69
C VAL A 95 -8.93 6.59 7.89
N ASP A 96 -8.97 6.27 6.61
CA ASP A 96 -10.19 6.47 5.82
C ASP A 96 -11.33 5.55 6.28
N LYS A 97 -12.56 6.02 6.12
CA LYS A 97 -13.81 5.30 6.41
C LYS A 97 -14.42 4.64 5.18
N GLY A 98 -13.64 4.51 4.10
CA GLY A 98 -14.02 3.83 2.86
C GLY A 98 -14.58 4.76 1.79
N ALA A 99 -14.58 4.25 0.55
CA ALA A 99 -15.07 4.94 -0.62
C ALA A 99 -16.58 4.79 -0.74
N LYS A 100 -17.27 5.92 -0.91
CA LYS A 100 -18.74 6.05 -1.10
C LYS A 100 -19.03 6.58 -2.50
N ILE A 101 -20.28 6.54 -2.92
CA ILE A 101 -20.70 7.19 -4.16
C ILE A 101 -20.52 8.70 -4.03
N LEU A 102 -19.81 9.30 -4.97
CA LEU A 102 -19.69 10.75 -5.08
C LEU A 102 -21.02 11.33 -5.56
N SER A 103 -21.62 12.18 -4.72
CA SER A 103 -22.89 12.82 -5.01
C SER A 103 -22.78 13.68 -6.27
N GLY A 104 -23.78 13.61 -7.14
CA GLY A 104 -23.78 14.32 -8.43
C GLY A 104 -22.94 13.67 -9.54
N SER A 105 -22.39 12.48 -9.30
CA SER A 105 -21.64 11.71 -10.31
C SER A 105 -22.35 10.41 -10.69
N ASP A 106 -21.97 9.84 -11.85
CA ASP A 106 -22.40 8.51 -12.26
C ASP A 106 -21.46 7.43 -11.72
N LYS A 107 -21.72 6.96 -10.49
CA LYS A 107 -21.01 5.85 -9.81
C LYS A 107 -19.55 6.09 -9.44
N GLU A 108 -19.03 7.29 -9.61
CA GLU A 108 -17.68 7.62 -9.12
C GLU A 108 -17.63 7.58 -7.59
N LYS A 109 -16.43 7.54 -7.03
CA LYS A 109 -16.26 7.39 -5.60
C LYS A 109 -15.57 8.62 -4.98
N ILE A 110 -16.00 8.94 -3.78
CA ILE A 110 -15.29 9.82 -2.84
C ILE A 110 -14.94 9.04 -1.59
N THR A 111 -13.75 9.20 -1.08
CA THR A 111 -13.35 8.56 0.18
C THR A 111 -13.69 9.48 1.34
N GLU A 112 -14.38 8.95 2.34
CA GLU A 112 -14.82 9.68 3.52
C GLU A 112 -13.93 9.37 4.73
N GLY A 113 -14.06 10.22 5.79
CA GLY A 113 -13.37 9.98 7.07
C GLY A 113 -12.62 11.20 7.62
N LEU A 114 -12.78 12.40 7.04
CA LEU A 114 -12.15 13.63 7.55
C LEU A 114 -12.74 14.12 8.87
N ASP A 115 -14.05 13.90 9.08
CA ASP A 115 -14.71 14.33 10.31
C ASP A 115 -14.15 13.60 11.53
N GLY A 116 -13.72 14.36 12.54
CA GLY A 116 -13.07 13.86 13.75
C GLY A 116 -11.70 13.19 13.48
N LEU A 117 -11.06 13.48 12.34
CA LEU A 117 -9.77 12.86 12.00
C LEU A 117 -8.64 13.39 12.89
N ARG A 118 -8.66 14.69 13.27
CA ARG A 118 -7.62 15.28 14.14
C ARG A 118 -7.50 14.52 15.46
N GLU A 119 -8.62 14.32 16.15
CA GLU A 119 -8.69 13.62 17.43
C GLU A 119 -8.25 12.16 17.30
N ARG A 120 -8.65 11.49 16.20
CA ARG A 120 -8.21 10.11 15.92
C ARG A 120 -6.70 10.03 15.65
N MET A 121 -6.11 11.03 14.99
CA MET A 121 -4.66 11.06 14.76
C MET A 121 -3.89 11.19 16.08
N GLU A 122 -4.31 12.04 16.99
CA GLU A 122 -3.71 12.16 18.31
C GLU A 122 -3.79 10.84 19.10
N GLU A 123 -4.94 10.18 19.05
CA GLU A 123 -5.14 8.88 19.70
C GLU A 123 -4.22 7.81 19.10
N TYR A 124 -4.19 7.68 17.77
CA TYR A 124 -3.38 6.68 17.11
C TYR A 124 -1.88 6.89 17.31
N TYR A 125 -1.44 8.15 17.39
CA TYR A 125 -0.06 8.47 17.78
C TYR A 125 0.28 7.97 19.17
N LYS A 126 -0.62 8.18 20.14
CA LYS A 126 -0.47 7.67 21.55
C LYS A 126 -0.44 6.15 21.58
N LEU A 127 -1.23 5.47 20.75
CA LEU A 127 -1.23 4.01 20.61
C LEU A 127 0.01 3.46 19.88
N GLY A 128 0.89 4.30 19.36
CA GLY A 128 2.17 3.88 18.80
C GLY A 128 2.29 4.00 17.28
N ALA A 129 1.23 4.38 16.56
CA ALA A 129 1.32 4.63 15.12
C ALA A 129 2.26 5.80 14.82
N ARG A 130 3.00 5.71 13.68
CA ARG A 130 3.93 6.75 13.23
C ARG A 130 3.69 7.17 11.78
N PHE A 131 2.80 6.49 11.09
CA PHE A 131 2.31 6.89 9.78
C PHE A 131 0.83 6.51 9.63
N ALA A 132 0.16 7.17 8.73
CA ALA A 132 -1.24 6.89 8.39
C ALA A 132 -1.38 6.63 6.88
N LYS A 133 -2.48 6.01 6.49
CA LYS A 133 -2.81 5.76 5.09
C LYS A 133 -4.27 6.14 4.81
N TRP A 134 -4.47 6.82 3.67
CA TRP A 134 -5.78 7.14 3.10
C TRP A 134 -5.78 6.80 1.62
N ARG A 135 -6.78 6.04 1.19
CA ARG A 135 -6.92 5.58 -0.18
C ARG A 135 -8.09 6.29 -0.87
N ALA A 136 -7.81 6.96 -1.98
CA ALA A 136 -8.80 7.37 -2.96
C ALA A 136 -8.80 6.39 -4.14
N VAL A 137 -9.94 6.21 -4.81
CA VAL A 137 -10.06 5.28 -5.94
C VAL A 137 -10.70 5.96 -7.14
N TYR A 138 -10.16 5.68 -8.32
CA TYR A 138 -10.59 6.23 -9.59
C TYR A 138 -10.81 5.11 -10.60
N SER A 139 -12.01 5.02 -11.16
CA SER A 139 -12.33 4.07 -12.23
C SER A 139 -12.11 4.70 -13.59
N ILE A 140 -11.59 3.93 -14.55
CA ILE A 140 -11.43 4.38 -15.94
C ILE A 140 -12.64 3.94 -16.75
N SER A 141 -13.23 4.88 -17.49
CA SER A 141 -14.22 4.61 -18.53
C SER A 141 -14.09 5.66 -19.64
N SER A 142 -15.03 5.70 -20.59
CA SER A 142 -15.05 6.75 -21.61
C SER A 142 -15.21 8.18 -21.04
N LYS A 143 -15.85 8.32 -19.86
CA LYS A 143 -16.13 9.61 -19.21
C LYS A 143 -15.43 9.78 -17.86
N ASN A 144 -14.95 8.70 -17.25
CA ASN A 144 -14.38 8.72 -15.90
C ASN A 144 -12.86 8.49 -15.94
N PRO A 145 -12.10 8.99 -14.94
CA PRO A 145 -12.60 9.85 -13.86
C PRO A 145 -12.92 11.27 -14.35
N SER A 146 -14.02 11.83 -13.84
CA SER A 146 -14.40 13.22 -14.06
C SER A 146 -13.47 14.18 -13.30
N GLU A 147 -13.45 15.44 -13.70
CA GLU A 147 -12.72 16.48 -12.99
C GLU A 147 -13.21 16.65 -11.56
N GLN A 148 -14.54 16.57 -11.34
CA GLN A 148 -15.12 16.59 -10.01
C GLN A 148 -14.54 15.48 -9.12
N CYS A 149 -14.48 14.25 -9.62
CA CYS A 149 -13.96 13.11 -8.87
C CYS A 149 -12.47 13.29 -8.53
N ILE A 150 -11.66 13.74 -9.49
CA ILE A 150 -10.22 13.95 -9.30
C ILE A 150 -9.99 15.02 -8.24
N LYS A 151 -10.57 16.20 -8.39
CA LYS A 151 -10.40 17.34 -7.47
C LYS A 151 -10.92 17.04 -6.06
N SER A 152 -12.13 16.49 -5.94
CA SER A 152 -12.68 16.17 -4.62
C SER A 152 -11.84 15.18 -3.83
N ASN A 153 -11.30 14.15 -4.48
CA ASN A 153 -10.43 13.18 -3.81
C ASN A 153 -9.03 13.74 -3.54
N ALA A 154 -8.45 14.54 -4.45
CA ALA A 154 -7.17 15.19 -4.24
C ALA A 154 -7.23 16.15 -3.05
N HIS A 155 -8.28 16.97 -2.96
CA HIS A 155 -8.54 17.84 -1.81
C HIS A 155 -8.69 17.06 -0.50
N ALA A 156 -9.41 15.94 -0.51
CA ALA A 156 -9.54 15.10 0.68
C ALA A 156 -8.20 14.49 1.11
N LEU A 157 -7.37 14.02 0.14
CA LEU A 157 -6.02 13.51 0.38
C LEU A 157 -5.10 14.57 0.97
N ALA A 158 -5.17 15.81 0.49
CA ALA A 158 -4.34 16.90 1.00
C ALA A 158 -4.74 17.32 2.42
N ARG A 159 -6.04 17.46 2.71
CA ARG A 159 -6.55 17.74 4.07
C ARG A 159 -6.16 16.63 5.05
N TYR A 160 -6.31 15.38 4.64
CA TYR A 160 -5.86 14.23 5.41
C TYR A 160 -4.35 14.32 5.69
N ALA A 161 -3.53 14.58 4.68
CA ALA A 161 -2.08 14.63 4.83
C ALA A 161 -1.63 15.73 5.80
N ALA A 162 -2.24 16.90 5.73
CA ALA A 162 -1.97 18.02 6.66
C ALA A 162 -2.30 17.63 8.11
N LEU A 163 -3.45 17.01 8.37
CA LEU A 163 -3.85 16.55 9.72
C LEU A 163 -2.91 15.46 10.26
N VAL A 164 -2.44 14.57 9.41
CA VAL A 164 -1.48 13.53 9.81
C VAL A 164 -0.13 14.14 10.21
N GLN A 165 0.36 15.13 9.46
CA GLN A 165 1.60 15.82 9.79
C GLN A 165 1.49 16.70 11.05
N GLU A 166 0.32 17.31 11.29
CA GLU A 166 0.02 18.01 12.55
C GLU A 166 0.20 17.07 13.75
N ALA A 167 -0.22 15.82 13.62
CA ALA A 167 -0.04 14.77 14.62
C ALA A 167 1.38 14.15 14.62
N LYS A 168 2.36 14.74 13.90
CA LYS A 168 3.75 14.27 13.80
C LYS A 168 3.90 12.85 13.22
N MET A 169 3.00 12.50 12.31
CA MET A 169 2.99 11.23 11.59
C MET A 169 3.21 11.45 10.09
N VAL A 170 3.63 10.40 9.39
CA VAL A 170 3.84 10.42 7.93
C VAL A 170 2.55 10.05 7.21
N PRO A 171 2.00 10.88 6.31
CA PRO A 171 0.90 10.48 5.47
C PRO A 171 1.39 9.64 4.28
N ILE A 172 0.80 8.45 4.11
CA ILE A 172 0.80 7.74 2.83
C ILE A 172 -0.37 8.27 2.01
N VAL A 173 -0.07 8.92 0.91
CA VAL A 173 -1.05 9.44 -0.05
C VAL A 173 -1.30 8.36 -1.10
N GLU A 174 -2.51 7.75 -1.11
CA GLU A 174 -2.83 6.61 -1.98
C GLU A 174 -3.92 6.97 -3.01
N PRO A 175 -3.57 7.65 -4.12
CA PRO A 175 -4.47 7.88 -5.24
C PRO A 175 -4.43 6.68 -6.20
N GLU A 176 -5.33 5.72 -6.03
CA GLU A 176 -5.35 4.49 -6.83
C GLU A 176 -6.25 4.61 -8.05
N VAL A 177 -5.66 4.57 -9.23
CA VAL A 177 -6.40 4.31 -10.47
C VAL A 177 -6.59 2.80 -10.61
N LEU A 178 -7.85 2.36 -10.64
CA LEU A 178 -8.20 0.94 -10.67
C LEU A 178 -7.86 0.32 -12.02
N MET A 179 -7.36 -0.91 -11.97
CA MET A 179 -7.07 -1.69 -13.17
C MET A 179 -8.29 -2.49 -13.68
N ASP A 180 -9.45 -2.33 -13.03
CA ASP A 180 -10.69 -2.92 -13.51
C ASP A 180 -11.11 -2.28 -14.84
N GLY A 181 -11.49 -3.10 -15.83
CA GLY A 181 -11.93 -2.62 -17.14
C GLY A 181 -11.04 -3.10 -18.28
N ASP A 182 -11.22 -2.50 -19.44
CA ASP A 182 -10.59 -2.87 -20.72
C ASP A 182 -9.67 -1.77 -21.30
N HIS A 183 -9.37 -0.76 -20.51
CA HIS A 183 -8.54 0.37 -20.91
C HIS A 183 -7.10 -0.05 -21.27
N THR A 184 -6.51 0.68 -22.22
CA THR A 184 -5.11 0.50 -22.61
C THR A 184 -4.14 1.04 -21.56
N ILE A 185 -2.89 0.63 -21.65
CA ILE A 185 -1.81 1.15 -20.81
C ILE A 185 -1.64 2.67 -20.96
N ASP A 186 -1.80 3.21 -22.18
CA ASP A 186 -1.74 4.65 -22.45
C ASP A 186 -2.87 5.40 -21.75
N LYS A 187 -4.09 4.86 -21.77
CA LYS A 187 -5.20 5.45 -21.02
C LYS A 187 -4.97 5.45 -19.52
N CYS A 188 -4.40 4.38 -18.97
CA CYS A 188 -3.99 4.33 -17.57
C CYS A 188 -2.92 5.40 -17.27
N TYR A 189 -1.93 5.58 -18.16
CA TYR A 189 -0.92 6.62 -18.03
C TYR A 189 -1.53 8.02 -17.98
N ASP A 190 -2.42 8.36 -18.92
CA ASP A 190 -3.05 9.68 -18.96
C ASP A 190 -3.86 9.99 -17.71
N VAL A 191 -4.66 9.02 -17.25
CA VAL A 191 -5.49 9.20 -16.05
C VAL A 191 -4.62 9.30 -14.81
N THR A 192 -3.64 8.42 -14.64
CA THR A 192 -2.75 8.43 -13.47
C THR A 192 -1.93 9.71 -13.43
N SER A 193 -1.44 10.22 -14.59
CA SER A 193 -0.73 11.51 -14.67
C SER A 193 -1.60 12.65 -14.15
N ARG A 194 -2.85 12.74 -14.60
CA ARG A 194 -3.78 13.80 -14.14
C ARG A 194 -4.07 13.69 -12.64
N VAL A 195 -4.30 12.50 -12.15
CA VAL A 195 -4.60 12.24 -10.74
C VAL A 195 -3.42 12.61 -9.84
N ILE A 196 -2.19 12.21 -10.20
CA ILE A 196 -0.99 12.53 -9.41
C ILE A 196 -0.70 14.02 -9.43
N ALA A 197 -0.81 14.68 -10.60
CA ALA A 197 -0.61 16.12 -10.72
C ALA A 197 -1.55 16.89 -9.80
N GLU A 198 -2.86 16.62 -9.87
CA GLU A 198 -3.86 17.27 -9.01
C GLU A 198 -3.60 17.00 -7.52
N CYS A 199 -3.19 15.78 -7.16
CA CYS A 199 -2.84 15.48 -5.77
C CYS A 199 -1.69 16.36 -5.26
N TYR A 200 -0.63 16.59 -6.05
CA TYR A 200 0.48 17.42 -5.62
C TYR A 200 0.15 18.92 -5.63
N GLU A 201 -0.70 19.38 -6.52
CA GLU A 201 -1.25 20.75 -6.47
C GLU A 201 -2.02 20.99 -5.17
N GLU A 202 -2.91 20.10 -4.80
CA GLU A 202 -3.68 20.18 -3.55
C GLU A 202 -2.79 20.05 -2.30
N LEU A 203 -1.80 19.14 -2.31
CA LEU A 203 -0.83 19.02 -1.22
C LEU A 203 -0.04 20.32 -1.01
N ALA A 204 0.34 21.02 -2.09
CA ALA A 204 1.02 22.31 -2.02
C ALA A 204 0.09 23.39 -1.45
N ILE A 205 -1.17 23.48 -1.89
CA ILE A 205 -2.18 24.43 -1.37
C ILE A 205 -2.36 24.24 0.14
N HIS A 206 -2.28 23.00 0.63
CA HIS A 206 -2.44 22.67 2.06
C HIS A 206 -1.13 22.72 2.85
N ASN A 207 -0.04 23.26 2.29
CA ASN A 207 1.27 23.38 2.93
C ASN A 207 1.83 22.07 3.50
N VAL A 208 1.57 20.95 2.84
CA VAL A 208 2.08 19.65 3.26
C VAL A 208 3.59 19.56 3.00
N ASN A 209 4.37 19.19 4.02
CA ASN A 209 5.80 18.94 3.86
C ASN A 209 6.03 17.66 3.06
N LEU A 210 6.36 17.78 1.78
CA LEU A 210 6.51 16.65 0.85
C LEU A 210 7.64 15.69 1.24
N LYS A 211 8.72 16.18 1.90
CA LYS A 211 9.80 15.31 2.41
C LYS A 211 9.33 14.36 3.51
N GLY A 212 8.22 14.69 4.16
CA GLY A 212 7.58 13.86 5.17
C GLY A 212 6.36 13.08 4.66
N THR A 213 6.29 12.76 3.36
CA THR A 213 5.20 11.98 2.75
C THR A 213 5.72 10.73 2.06
N VAL A 214 4.82 9.77 1.77
CA VAL A 214 5.08 8.64 0.88
C VAL A 214 3.91 8.55 -0.11
N LEU A 215 4.22 8.50 -1.41
CA LEU A 215 3.21 8.25 -2.44
C LEU A 215 2.95 6.75 -2.56
N LYS A 216 1.67 6.35 -2.64
CA LYS A 216 1.27 4.96 -2.88
C LYS A 216 0.34 4.85 -4.09
N PRO A 217 0.87 4.92 -5.31
CA PRO A 217 0.09 4.83 -6.54
C PRO A 217 -0.01 3.40 -7.05
N ASN A 218 -0.88 3.20 -8.05
CA ASN A 218 -0.79 2.06 -8.95
C ASN A 218 0.46 2.15 -9.84
N MET A 219 0.94 1.03 -10.34
CA MET A 219 1.78 0.99 -11.54
C MET A 219 0.92 1.29 -12.78
N ILE A 220 1.52 1.75 -13.87
CA ILE A 220 0.79 1.97 -15.12
C ILE A 220 0.57 0.64 -15.83
N LEU A 221 -0.67 0.17 -15.80
CA LEU A 221 -1.08 -1.16 -16.27
C LEU A 221 -2.26 -1.05 -17.23
N PRO A 222 -2.36 -1.93 -18.24
CA PRO A 222 -3.62 -2.09 -18.96
C PRO A 222 -4.70 -2.66 -18.04
N GLY A 223 -5.94 -2.40 -18.35
CA GLY A 223 -7.08 -2.97 -17.64
C GLY A 223 -7.07 -4.51 -17.66
N THR A 224 -7.65 -5.12 -16.61
CA THR A 224 -7.67 -6.59 -16.47
C THR A 224 -8.31 -7.30 -17.65
N ASN A 225 -9.31 -6.67 -18.28
CA ASN A 225 -10.02 -7.17 -19.47
C ASN A 225 -9.45 -6.65 -20.80
N CYS A 226 -8.37 -5.86 -20.77
CA CYS A 226 -7.72 -5.38 -21.99
C CYS A 226 -7.14 -6.55 -22.79
N LYS A 227 -7.45 -6.58 -24.07
CA LYS A 227 -6.94 -7.63 -24.99
C LYS A 227 -5.44 -7.50 -25.20
N GLN A 228 -4.93 -6.27 -25.26
CA GLN A 228 -3.51 -5.99 -25.40
C GLN A 228 -2.84 -6.07 -24.03
N LYS A 229 -1.95 -7.05 -23.87
CA LYS A 229 -1.12 -7.19 -22.67
C LYS A 229 0.18 -6.41 -22.85
N SER A 230 0.72 -5.90 -21.76
CA SER A 230 2.00 -5.19 -21.74
C SER A 230 3.08 -6.02 -21.05
N SER A 231 4.31 -5.89 -21.53
CA SER A 231 5.46 -6.52 -20.89
C SER A 231 5.84 -5.77 -19.61
N ALA A 232 6.61 -6.42 -18.72
CA ALA A 232 7.08 -5.79 -17.49
C ALA A 232 7.99 -4.57 -17.78
N GLU A 233 8.74 -4.60 -18.87
CA GLU A 233 9.60 -3.52 -19.34
C GLU A 233 8.77 -2.31 -19.80
N GLU A 234 7.67 -2.54 -20.53
CA GLU A 234 6.73 -1.48 -20.96
C GLU A 234 6.04 -0.85 -19.75
N ILE A 235 5.56 -1.67 -18.82
CA ILE A 235 4.96 -1.22 -17.54
C ILE A 235 5.95 -0.37 -16.76
N ALA A 236 7.19 -0.82 -16.63
CA ALA A 236 8.25 -0.12 -15.92
C ALA A 236 8.54 1.25 -16.56
N LYS A 237 8.73 1.29 -17.86
CA LYS A 237 8.98 2.53 -18.62
C LYS A 237 7.84 3.54 -18.45
N LYS A 238 6.60 3.14 -18.70
CA LYS A 238 5.42 4.00 -18.57
C LYS A 238 5.22 4.49 -17.14
N THR A 239 5.45 3.62 -16.14
CA THR A 239 5.33 3.98 -14.73
C THR A 239 6.39 5.02 -14.34
N LEU A 240 7.64 4.81 -14.72
CA LEU A 240 8.74 5.74 -14.42
C LEU A 240 8.52 7.09 -15.11
N GLU A 241 8.13 7.10 -16.39
CA GLU A 241 7.80 8.33 -17.13
C GLU A 241 6.68 9.13 -16.46
N CYS A 242 5.61 8.46 -16.02
CA CYS A 242 4.49 9.09 -15.33
C CYS A 242 4.94 9.76 -14.02
N LEU A 243 5.74 9.06 -13.21
CA LEU A 243 6.21 9.57 -11.93
C LEU A 243 7.24 10.69 -12.10
N LYS A 244 8.18 10.58 -13.04
CA LYS A 244 9.15 11.66 -13.35
C LYS A 244 8.47 12.96 -13.78
N LYS A 245 7.36 12.85 -14.50
CA LYS A 245 6.62 14.01 -14.99
C LYS A 245 5.84 14.74 -13.89
N ASN A 246 5.27 13.97 -12.94
CA ASN A 246 4.22 14.50 -12.06
C ASN A 246 4.62 14.55 -10.57
N MET A 247 5.73 13.95 -10.16
CA MET A 247 6.12 13.86 -8.77
C MET A 247 7.23 14.87 -8.42
N PRO A 248 7.03 15.73 -7.40
CA PRO A 248 8.09 16.65 -6.94
C PRO A 248 9.32 15.91 -6.40
N SER A 249 10.51 16.45 -6.65
CA SER A 249 11.80 15.84 -6.28
C SER A 249 12.04 15.69 -4.79
N GLU A 250 11.30 16.44 -3.96
CA GLU A 250 11.39 16.42 -2.49
C GLU A 250 10.79 15.17 -1.87
N VAL A 251 9.91 14.47 -2.57
CA VAL A 251 9.29 13.25 -2.07
C VAL A 251 10.33 12.14 -1.95
N PRO A 252 10.49 11.48 -0.79
CA PRO A 252 11.58 10.50 -0.60
C PRO A 252 11.40 9.21 -1.42
N GLY A 253 10.17 8.88 -1.81
CA GLY A 253 9.93 7.72 -2.64
C GLY A 253 8.48 7.28 -2.73
N VAL A 254 8.31 6.16 -3.38
CA VAL A 254 7.02 5.55 -3.76
C VAL A 254 6.93 4.14 -3.22
N ALA A 255 5.82 3.83 -2.59
CA ALA A 255 5.48 2.47 -2.16
C ALA A 255 4.27 1.98 -2.99
N PHE A 256 4.51 1.31 -4.11
CA PHE A 256 3.44 0.88 -5.03
C PHE A 256 2.42 -0.03 -4.37
N LEU A 257 1.14 0.16 -4.68
CA LEU A 257 0.13 -0.85 -4.43
C LEU A 257 0.23 -1.98 -5.47
N SER A 258 -0.32 -3.15 -5.16
CA SER A 258 -0.31 -4.27 -6.11
C SER A 258 -1.49 -4.26 -7.08
N GLY A 259 -2.57 -3.55 -6.78
CA GLY A 259 -3.80 -3.56 -7.57
C GLY A 259 -4.35 -4.98 -7.70
N GLY A 260 -4.61 -5.42 -8.91
CA GLY A 260 -5.05 -6.80 -9.25
C GLY A 260 -3.91 -7.75 -9.65
N GLN A 261 -2.66 -7.31 -9.59
CA GLN A 261 -1.51 -8.13 -9.96
C GLN A 261 -1.35 -9.34 -9.03
N SER A 262 -0.86 -10.46 -9.56
CA SER A 262 -0.41 -11.60 -8.77
C SER A 262 0.84 -11.25 -7.94
N GLU A 263 1.21 -12.12 -7.00
CA GLU A 263 2.40 -11.96 -6.16
C GLU A 263 3.67 -11.83 -7.02
N ILE A 264 3.80 -12.68 -8.05
CA ILE A 264 4.98 -12.69 -8.94
C ILE A 264 4.98 -11.49 -9.90
N GLU A 265 3.85 -11.18 -10.52
CA GLU A 265 3.74 -10.03 -11.41
C GLU A 265 4.08 -8.72 -10.71
N ALA A 266 3.55 -8.48 -9.52
CA ALA A 266 3.85 -7.29 -8.74
C ALA A 266 5.35 -7.19 -8.38
N THR A 267 5.98 -8.32 -8.04
CA THR A 267 7.42 -8.40 -7.76
C THR A 267 8.25 -8.12 -9.01
N LYS A 268 7.91 -8.76 -10.14
CA LYS A 268 8.59 -8.60 -11.42
C LYS A 268 8.51 -7.16 -11.92
N ASN A 269 7.32 -6.58 -11.94
CA ASN A 269 7.11 -5.21 -12.41
C ASN A 269 7.89 -4.19 -11.54
N LEU A 270 7.88 -4.35 -10.20
CA LEU A 270 8.69 -3.52 -9.31
C LEU A 270 10.19 -3.67 -9.60
N ASN A 271 10.66 -4.89 -9.87
CA ASN A 271 12.05 -5.14 -10.22
C ASN A 271 12.46 -4.42 -11.50
N GLU A 272 11.62 -4.48 -12.56
CA GLU A 272 11.90 -3.80 -13.81
C GLU A 272 11.89 -2.27 -13.67
N ILE A 273 10.98 -1.71 -12.84
CA ILE A 273 11.00 -0.28 -12.52
C ILE A 273 12.33 0.10 -11.86
N ASN A 274 12.81 -0.70 -10.89
CA ASN A 274 14.07 -0.40 -10.19
C ASN A 274 15.31 -0.60 -11.08
N LYS A 275 15.28 -1.48 -12.08
CA LYS A 275 16.39 -1.66 -13.05
C LYS A 275 16.62 -0.40 -13.88
N ILE A 276 15.56 0.30 -14.25
CA ILE A 276 15.64 1.48 -15.12
C ILE A 276 15.54 2.80 -14.35
N ASN A 277 15.48 2.75 -13.01
CA ASN A 277 15.36 3.93 -12.18
C ASN A 277 16.60 4.82 -12.27
N ASP A 278 16.46 5.96 -12.91
CA ASP A 278 17.46 7.03 -13.06
C ASP A 278 17.15 8.27 -12.20
N THR A 279 16.23 8.13 -11.24
CA THR A 279 15.78 9.22 -10.36
C THR A 279 16.39 9.13 -8.97
N SER A 280 16.19 10.18 -8.15
CA SER A 280 16.51 10.15 -6.72
C SER A 280 15.49 9.41 -5.86
N PHE A 281 14.33 9.02 -6.43
CA PHE A 281 13.27 8.35 -5.69
C PHE A 281 13.62 6.91 -5.37
N ASN A 282 13.26 6.47 -4.16
CA ASN A 282 13.24 5.05 -3.85
C ASN A 282 11.89 4.46 -4.24
N PHE A 283 11.92 3.40 -5.04
CA PHE A 283 10.72 2.65 -5.42
C PHE A 283 10.63 1.35 -4.63
N THR A 284 9.58 1.21 -3.84
CA THR A 284 9.32 0.04 -3.02
C THR A 284 7.86 -0.41 -3.14
N PHE A 285 7.45 -1.35 -2.30
CA PHE A 285 6.11 -1.92 -2.29
C PHE A 285 5.33 -1.54 -1.02
N SER A 286 4.01 -1.46 -1.16
CA SER A 286 3.04 -1.50 -0.06
C SER A 286 1.93 -2.47 -0.43
N TYR A 287 2.21 -3.75 -0.26
CA TYR A 287 1.37 -4.83 -0.77
C TYR A 287 0.50 -5.44 0.32
N GLY A 288 -0.78 -5.68 -0.04
CA GLY A 288 -1.70 -6.53 0.70
C GLY A 288 -1.69 -7.95 0.12
N ARG A 289 -2.56 -8.22 -0.86
CA ARG A 289 -2.68 -9.56 -1.49
C ARG A 289 -1.36 -10.08 -2.05
N ALA A 290 -0.63 -9.27 -2.78
CA ALA A 290 0.64 -9.67 -3.39
C ALA A 290 1.77 -9.98 -2.40
N LEU A 291 1.55 -9.79 -1.10
CA LEU A 291 2.49 -10.16 -0.04
C LEU A 291 1.93 -11.25 0.88
N GLN A 292 0.60 -11.43 0.94
CA GLN A 292 -0.06 -12.26 1.95
C GLN A 292 -0.78 -13.49 1.38
N GLN A 293 -1.06 -13.54 0.06
CA GLN A 293 -2.01 -14.51 -0.50
C GLN A 293 -1.55 -15.96 -0.30
N SER A 294 -0.28 -16.27 -0.57
CA SER A 294 0.28 -17.60 -0.38
C SER A 294 0.36 -17.99 1.10
N ALA A 295 0.72 -17.05 1.97
CA ALA A 295 0.71 -17.26 3.42
C ALA A 295 -0.70 -17.51 3.94
N LEU A 296 -1.71 -16.78 3.47
CA LEU A 296 -3.11 -16.98 3.84
C LEU A 296 -3.62 -18.36 3.42
N LYS A 297 -3.32 -18.79 2.20
CA LYS A 297 -3.67 -20.14 1.72
C LYS A 297 -3.01 -21.24 2.54
N THR A 298 -1.76 -21.03 2.96
CA THR A 298 -1.02 -21.98 3.81
C THR A 298 -1.61 -22.01 5.21
N TRP A 299 -1.88 -20.87 5.81
CA TRP A 299 -2.49 -20.75 7.13
C TRP A 299 -3.88 -21.40 7.19
N ALA A 300 -4.71 -21.23 6.17
CA ALA A 300 -6.03 -21.85 6.10
C ALA A 300 -6.01 -23.38 6.09
N LYS A 301 -4.93 -24.00 5.59
CA LYS A 301 -4.79 -25.48 5.60
C LYS A 301 -4.45 -26.03 6.97
N SER A 302 -3.68 -25.28 7.77
CA SER A 302 -3.32 -25.65 9.14
C SER A 302 -2.93 -24.42 9.93
N MET A 303 -3.87 -23.88 10.72
CA MET A 303 -3.69 -22.66 11.53
C MET A 303 -2.64 -22.83 12.64
N SER A 304 -2.30 -24.05 13.01
CA SER A 304 -1.31 -24.37 14.05
C SER A 304 0.12 -24.41 13.51
N GLU A 305 0.32 -24.56 12.20
CA GLU A 305 1.66 -24.63 11.58
C GLU A 305 2.26 -23.22 11.33
N ILE A 306 2.35 -22.43 12.39
CA ILE A 306 2.79 -21.03 12.33
C ILE A 306 4.13 -20.88 11.59
N THR A 307 5.12 -21.71 11.90
CA THR A 307 6.45 -21.67 11.28
C THR A 307 6.40 -21.89 9.76
N LYS A 308 5.51 -22.74 9.28
CA LYS A 308 5.33 -23.00 7.85
C LYS A 308 4.74 -21.76 7.14
N VAL A 309 3.72 -21.17 7.74
CA VAL A 309 3.10 -19.94 7.24
C VAL A 309 4.12 -18.81 7.17
N GLN A 310 4.92 -18.63 8.23
CA GLN A 310 5.98 -17.63 8.29
C GLN A 310 7.03 -17.84 7.20
N LYS A 311 7.47 -19.07 6.94
CA LYS A 311 8.42 -19.36 5.85
C LYS A 311 7.88 -18.92 4.49
N VAL A 312 6.59 -19.17 4.21
CA VAL A 312 5.94 -18.73 2.96
C VAL A 312 5.88 -17.21 2.86
N PHE A 313 5.51 -16.54 3.94
CA PHE A 313 5.52 -15.07 4.01
C PHE A 313 6.93 -14.51 3.87
N ASP A 314 7.91 -15.08 4.56
CA ASP A 314 9.31 -14.67 4.52
C ASP A 314 9.90 -14.76 3.10
N HIS A 315 9.57 -15.84 2.38
CA HIS A 315 9.98 -15.96 0.97
C HIS A 315 9.44 -14.81 0.14
N ARG A 316 8.12 -14.55 0.19
CA ARG A 316 7.51 -13.47 -0.59
C ARG A 316 8.05 -12.09 -0.19
N ALA A 317 8.24 -11.84 1.09
CA ALA A 317 8.83 -10.59 1.58
C ALA A 317 10.28 -10.40 1.09
N LYS A 318 11.09 -11.47 1.06
CA LYS A 318 12.46 -11.46 0.51
C LYS A 318 12.46 -11.18 -0.99
N MET A 319 11.55 -11.80 -1.77
CA MET A 319 11.46 -11.56 -3.21
C MET A 319 11.05 -10.10 -3.51
N ASN A 320 10.09 -9.58 -2.79
CA ASN A 320 9.71 -8.17 -2.90
C ASN A 320 10.85 -7.23 -2.43
N GLY A 321 11.58 -7.57 -1.37
CA GLY A 321 12.76 -6.82 -0.94
C GLY A 321 13.83 -6.78 -2.03
N ALA A 322 14.16 -7.93 -2.63
CA ALA A 322 15.14 -8.03 -3.72
C ALA A 322 14.71 -7.20 -4.95
N SER A 323 13.41 -7.11 -5.25
CA SER A 323 12.91 -6.31 -6.38
C SER A 323 13.10 -4.80 -6.16
N THR A 324 13.14 -4.32 -4.92
CA THR A 324 13.45 -2.90 -4.63
C THR A 324 14.91 -2.54 -4.92
N GLU A 325 15.77 -3.53 -5.05
CA GLU A 325 17.21 -3.41 -5.36
C GLU A 325 17.55 -3.87 -6.78
N ALA A 326 16.54 -4.16 -7.62
CA ALA A 326 16.69 -4.73 -8.97
C ALA A 326 17.46 -6.09 -9.00
N LYS A 327 17.37 -6.85 -7.92
CA LYS A 327 18.07 -8.14 -7.73
C LYS A 327 17.19 -9.37 -7.90
N TRP A 328 15.88 -9.19 -8.02
CA TRP A 328 14.96 -10.30 -8.21
C TRP A 328 15.15 -10.95 -9.59
N ASN A 329 15.02 -12.26 -9.63
CA ASN A 329 14.98 -13.05 -10.86
C ASN A 329 14.23 -14.37 -10.61
N GLU A 330 13.86 -15.06 -11.68
CA GLU A 330 13.08 -16.30 -11.63
C GLU A 330 13.80 -17.44 -10.88
N LYS A 331 15.13 -17.49 -10.93
CA LYS A 331 15.89 -18.50 -10.17
C LYS A 331 15.76 -18.30 -8.66
N LEU A 332 15.79 -17.05 -8.19
CA LEU A 332 15.55 -16.74 -6.78
C LEU A 332 14.10 -17.07 -6.39
N GLU A 333 13.14 -16.77 -7.26
CA GLU A 333 11.72 -17.10 -7.04
C GLU A 333 11.51 -18.61 -6.84
N GLN A 334 12.19 -19.43 -7.65
CA GLN A 334 12.09 -20.90 -7.60
C GLN A 334 12.94 -21.54 -6.49
N SER A 335 13.82 -20.78 -5.84
CA SER A 335 14.69 -21.31 -4.77
C SER A 335 13.95 -21.70 -3.49
N PHE A 336 12.66 -21.37 -3.40
CA PHE A 336 11.79 -21.74 -2.29
C PHE A 336 11.21 -23.15 -2.52
N ALA A 337 11.87 -24.16 -1.97
CA ALA A 337 11.25 -25.46 -1.76
C ALA A 337 10.39 -25.39 -0.49
N ALA A 338 9.06 -25.48 -0.68
CA ALA A 338 8.08 -25.45 0.41
C ALA A 338 8.16 -26.70 1.29
#